data_c500b2124e22356482bca41f134a9212
#
_entry.id   c500b2124e22356482bca41f134a9212
#
_cell.length_a   1.000
_cell.length_b   1.000
_cell.length_c   1.000
_cell.angle_alpha   90.00
_cell.angle_beta   90.00
_cell.angle_gamma   90.00
#
_symmetry.space_group_name_H-M   'P 1'
#
loop_
_entity.id
_entity.type
_entity.pdbx_description
1 polymer ?
#
loop_
_entity_poly.entity_id
_entity_poly.type
_entity_poly.pdbx_seq_one_letter_code
_entity_poly.pdbx_strand_id
1 'polypeptide(L)'
;VEELNALARQKKLPVTKLSLGVVPYIMDDYAIMASGAALGWGCGPLVVAREDLPEEKWKTARVAVPGLMTTANLLLTLHGGFQGPREEMLFSDVMDAVLTGEADMGVIIHEGRFTYADRGLVKLLDLGQWWEATYHAPLPLGAIAVRRDVPVELARAIEAAITASVDYANANPRASAEFIREHAQELAESVTSAHIKTFV
;
A
#
# COMPACT_ATOMS: atom_id res chain seq x y z
N VAL A 1 8.07 1.38 -1.98
CA VAL A 1 7.75 0.13 -1.29
C VAL A 1 8.21 -1.06 -2.12
N GLU A 2 8.01 -1.08 -3.43
CA GLU A 2 8.40 -2.22 -4.29
C GLU A 2 9.91 -2.51 -4.24
N GLU A 3 10.75 -1.47 -4.23
CA GLU A 3 12.20 -1.64 -4.04
C GLU A 3 12.53 -2.35 -2.70
N LEU A 4 11.84 -1.99 -1.60
CA LEU A 4 12.03 -2.66 -0.31
C LEU A 4 11.55 -4.11 -0.36
N ASN A 5 10.46 -4.40 -1.07
CA ASN A 5 10.00 -5.77 -1.31
C ASN A 5 11.06 -6.59 -2.06
N ALA A 6 11.67 -6.00 -3.10
CA ALA A 6 12.74 -6.64 -3.85
C ALA A 6 14.01 -6.89 -3.00
N LEU A 7 14.41 -5.92 -2.16
CA LEU A 7 15.54 -6.06 -1.24
C LEU A 7 15.27 -7.12 -0.16
N ALA A 8 14.02 -7.23 0.33
CA ALA A 8 13.62 -8.28 1.27
C ALA A 8 13.75 -9.67 0.63
N ARG A 9 13.26 -9.87 -0.60
CA ARG A 9 13.44 -11.13 -1.34
C ARG A 9 14.91 -11.50 -1.55
N GLN A 10 15.78 -10.50 -1.66
CA GLN A 10 17.24 -10.70 -1.76
C GLN A 10 17.92 -10.84 -0.39
N LYS A 11 17.16 -10.79 0.71
CA LYS A 11 17.66 -10.90 2.10
C LYS A 11 18.69 -9.82 2.47
N LYS A 12 18.65 -8.65 1.80
CA LYS A 12 19.68 -7.61 1.96
C LYS A 12 19.52 -6.77 3.21
N LEU A 13 18.30 -6.62 3.70
CA LEU A 13 18.00 -5.75 4.84
C LEU A 13 17.74 -6.58 6.10
N PRO A 14 18.38 -6.31 7.23
CA PRO A 14 18.09 -7.01 8.47
C PRO A 14 16.71 -6.66 9.03
N VAL A 15 16.26 -5.42 8.80
CA VAL A 15 14.91 -4.93 9.15
C VAL A 15 14.40 -4.08 7.98
N THR A 16 13.15 -4.24 7.60
CA THR A 16 12.58 -3.49 6.49
C THR A 16 11.06 -3.34 6.62
N LYS A 17 10.54 -2.22 6.10
CA LYS A 17 9.11 -2.10 5.78
C LYS A 17 8.84 -2.89 4.50
N LEU A 18 7.68 -3.51 4.40
CA LEU A 18 7.25 -4.26 3.23
C LEU A 18 5.75 -4.27 3.06
N SER A 19 5.30 -4.60 1.86
CA SER A 19 3.89 -4.88 1.57
C SER A 19 3.52 -6.29 2.04
N LEU A 20 2.30 -6.50 2.51
CA LEU A 20 1.85 -7.85 2.87
C LEU A 20 1.79 -8.79 1.65
N GLY A 21 1.68 -8.23 0.44
CA GLY A 21 1.76 -9.00 -0.81
C GLY A 21 3.06 -9.78 -1.01
N VAL A 22 4.19 -9.32 -0.44
CA VAL A 22 5.48 -10.03 -0.55
C VAL A 22 5.70 -11.09 0.52
N VAL A 23 4.93 -11.06 1.62
CA VAL A 23 5.14 -11.96 2.77
C VAL A 23 5.20 -13.44 2.40
N PRO A 24 4.31 -13.99 1.55
CA PRO A 24 4.37 -15.40 1.18
C PRO A 24 5.71 -15.85 0.57
N TYR A 25 6.47 -14.92 0.00
CA TYR A 25 7.75 -15.20 -0.66
C TYR A 25 8.97 -15.07 0.25
N ILE A 26 8.79 -14.57 1.48
CA ILE A 26 9.90 -14.26 2.39
C ILE A 26 9.71 -14.82 3.81
N MET A 27 8.60 -15.50 4.09
CA MET A 27 8.25 -15.97 5.44
C MET A 27 9.25 -16.95 6.06
N ASP A 28 10.03 -17.64 5.24
CA ASP A 28 11.10 -18.52 5.72
C ASP A 28 12.32 -17.73 6.24
N ASP A 29 12.52 -16.51 5.72
CA ASP A 29 13.69 -15.68 6.02
C ASP A 29 13.38 -14.52 6.97
N TYR A 30 12.12 -14.08 7.03
CA TYR A 30 11.69 -12.93 7.83
C TYR A 30 10.54 -13.29 8.78
N ALA A 31 10.50 -12.58 9.89
CA ALA A 31 9.38 -12.54 10.82
C ALA A 31 8.72 -11.17 10.77
N ILE A 32 7.39 -11.11 10.78
CA ILE A 32 6.64 -9.86 10.88
C ILE A 32 6.68 -9.38 12.33
N MET A 33 6.96 -8.10 12.53
CA MET A 33 6.92 -7.44 13.83
C MET A 33 5.48 -7.10 14.20
N ALA A 34 5.18 -7.11 15.50
CA ALA A 34 3.84 -6.79 15.97
C ALA A 34 3.54 -5.29 15.94
N SER A 35 4.59 -4.45 15.83
CA SER A 35 4.46 -2.99 15.79
C SER A 35 4.80 -2.43 14.40
N GLY A 36 4.21 -1.27 14.06
CA GLY A 36 4.49 -0.54 12.83
C GLY A 36 3.78 -1.10 11.59
N ALA A 37 2.73 -1.90 11.76
CA ALA A 37 1.90 -2.38 10.67
C ALA A 37 0.89 -1.31 10.23
N ALA A 38 0.55 -1.31 8.93
CA ALA A 38 -0.62 -0.64 8.40
C ALA A 38 -1.73 -1.67 8.21
N LEU A 39 -2.72 -1.62 9.09
CA LEU A 39 -3.86 -2.54 9.15
C LEU A 39 -5.11 -1.74 9.50
N GLY A 40 -6.17 -1.82 8.71
CA GLY A 40 -7.35 -1.02 9.04
C GLY A 40 -8.61 -1.38 8.26
N TRP A 41 -9.68 -0.67 8.63
CA TRP A 41 -10.99 -0.68 7.97
C TRP A 41 -11.17 0.61 7.16
N GLY A 42 -11.94 0.53 6.08
CA GLY A 42 -12.21 1.69 5.22
C GLY A 42 -10.99 2.23 4.48
N CYS A 43 -9.90 1.48 4.48
CA CYS A 43 -8.67 1.79 3.76
C CYS A 43 -8.47 0.82 2.59
N GLY A 44 -7.47 1.06 1.76
CA GLY A 44 -7.11 0.13 0.70
C GLY A 44 -6.97 0.78 -0.67
N PRO A 45 -6.47 0.00 -1.64
CA PRO A 45 -6.33 0.44 -3.02
C PRO A 45 -7.69 0.63 -3.70
N LEU A 46 -7.74 1.59 -4.63
CA LEU A 46 -8.87 1.76 -5.55
C LEU A 46 -8.47 1.37 -6.95
N VAL A 47 -9.38 0.75 -7.69
CA VAL A 47 -9.29 0.62 -9.14
C VAL A 47 -10.00 1.82 -9.76
N VAL A 48 -9.28 2.55 -10.61
CA VAL A 48 -9.77 3.75 -11.28
C VAL A 48 -9.62 3.66 -12.80
N ALA A 49 -10.45 4.40 -13.52
CA ALA A 49 -10.39 4.55 -14.98
C ALA A 49 -10.79 5.97 -15.39
N ARG A 50 -10.66 6.30 -16.70
CA ARG A 50 -11.11 7.58 -17.25
C ARG A 50 -12.64 7.71 -17.30
N GLU A 51 -13.33 6.61 -17.44
CA GLU A 51 -14.78 6.53 -17.50
C GLU A 51 -15.27 5.25 -16.82
N ASP A 52 -16.55 5.16 -16.56
CA ASP A 52 -17.16 3.94 -16.04
C ASP A 52 -17.06 2.82 -17.07
N LEU A 53 -16.38 1.73 -16.69
CA LEU A 53 -16.18 0.57 -17.55
C LEU A 53 -17.01 -0.60 -17.03
N PRO A 54 -17.80 -1.26 -17.90
CA PRO A 54 -18.54 -2.44 -17.51
C PRO A 54 -17.58 -3.59 -17.11
N GLU A 55 -17.99 -4.40 -16.13
CA GLU A 55 -17.14 -5.45 -15.52
C GLU A 55 -16.61 -6.45 -16.54
N GLU A 56 -17.33 -6.69 -17.63
CA GLU A 56 -16.90 -7.58 -18.71
C GLU A 56 -15.57 -7.12 -19.36
N LYS A 57 -15.31 -5.81 -19.36
CA LYS A 57 -14.07 -5.22 -19.89
C LYS A 57 -12.90 -5.31 -18.90
N TRP A 58 -13.15 -5.42 -17.59
CA TRP A 58 -12.10 -5.48 -16.58
C TRP A 58 -11.17 -6.66 -16.79
N LYS A 59 -11.76 -7.80 -17.24
CA LYS A 59 -11.04 -9.05 -17.37
C LYS A 59 -9.84 -9.00 -18.34
N THR A 60 -9.91 -8.19 -19.36
CA THR A 60 -8.88 -8.09 -20.42
C THR A 60 -8.15 -6.76 -20.43
N ALA A 61 -8.56 -5.80 -19.63
CA ALA A 61 -7.99 -4.47 -19.58
C ALA A 61 -6.53 -4.50 -19.10
N ARG A 62 -5.72 -3.57 -19.63
CA ARG A 62 -4.37 -3.30 -19.13
C ARG A 62 -4.49 -2.51 -17.84
N VAL A 63 -3.85 -2.99 -16.79
CA VAL A 63 -3.94 -2.40 -15.45
C VAL A 63 -2.57 -1.92 -15.00
N ALA A 64 -2.42 -0.60 -14.84
CA ALA A 64 -1.25 -0.01 -14.18
C ALA A 64 -1.27 -0.33 -12.68
N VAL A 65 -0.16 -0.86 -12.16
CA VAL A 65 -0.03 -1.27 -10.75
C VAL A 65 1.21 -0.67 -10.11
N PRO A 66 1.16 -0.33 -8.80
CA PRO A 66 2.28 0.30 -8.10
C PRO A 66 3.42 -0.66 -7.73
N GLY A 67 3.41 -1.86 -8.30
CA GLY A 67 4.37 -2.92 -8.08
C GLY A 67 3.71 -4.29 -8.01
N LEU A 68 4.35 -5.29 -8.62
CA LEU A 68 3.81 -6.66 -8.72
C LEU A 68 3.80 -7.41 -7.39
N MET A 69 4.66 -7.03 -6.43
CA MET A 69 4.72 -7.63 -5.09
C MET A 69 3.97 -6.79 -4.04
N THR A 70 3.19 -5.79 -4.46
CA THR A 70 2.39 -4.97 -3.54
C THR A 70 1.12 -5.68 -3.10
N THR A 71 0.58 -5.29 -1.94
CA THR A 71 -0.75 -5.72 -1.50
C THR A 71 -1.82 -5.30 -2.50
N ALA A 72 -1.66 -4.17 -3.18
CA ALA A 72 -2.57 -3.70 -4.21
C ALA A 72 -2.72 -4.71 -5.36
N ASN A 73 -1.60 -5.21 -5.89
CA ASN A 73 -1.61 -6.23 -6.94
C ASN A 73 -2.10 -7.59 -6.43
N LEU A 74 -1.78 -7.96 -5.19
CA LEU A 74 -2.31 -9.17 -4.56
C LEU A 74 -3.84 -9.14 -4.50
N LEU A 75 -4.44 -8.03 -4.10
CA LEU A 75 -5.90 -7.88 -4.03
C LEU A 75 -6.57 -8.00 -5.40
N LEU A 76 -5.99 -7.42 -6.45
CA LEU A 76 -6.48 -7.63 -7.82
C LEU A 76 -6.48 -9.11 -8.21
N THR A 77 -5.42 -9.84 -7.82
CA THR A 77 -5.29 -11.27 -8.11
C THR A 77 -6.34 -12.07 -7.35
N LEU A 78 -6.53 -11.79 -6.07
CA LEU A 78 -7.53 -12.47 -5.23
C LEU A 78 -8.96 -12.17 -5.66
N HIS A 79 -9.24 -10.96 -6.14
CA HIS A 79 -10.55 -10.60 -6.68
C HIS A 79 -10.90 -11.43 -7.92
N GLY A 80 -9.93 -11.78 -8.76
CA GLY A 80 -10.11 -12.64 -9.94
C GLY A 80 -10.76 -11.98 -11.15
N GLY A 81 -11.30 -10.77 -11.00
CA GLY A 81 -11.94 -10.03 -12.08
C GLY A 81 -10.98 -9.36 -13.08
N PHE A 82 -9.69 -9.32 -12.76
CA PHE A 82 -8.66 -8.63 -13.52
C PHE A 82 -7.59 -9.62 -13.99
N GLN A 83 -7.68 -10.08 -15.23
CA GLN A 83 -6.78 -11.09 -15.81
C GLN A 83 -5.91 -10.53 -16.96
N GLY A 84 -6.14 -9.28 -17.35
CA GLY A 84 -5.37 -8.59 -18.36
C GLY A 84 -3.93 -8.28 -17.92
N PRO A 85 -3.12 -7.72 -18.82
CA PRO A 85 -1.74 -7.36 -18.54
C PRO A 85 -1.61 -6.42 -17.35
N ARG A 86 -0.58 -6.64 -16.51
CA ARG A 86 -0.19 -5.75 -15.41
C ARG A 86 1.03 -4.95 -15.85
N GLU A 87 0.93 -3.63 -15.77
CA GLU A 87 2.01 -2.71 -16.09
C GLU A 87 2.52 -2.09 -14.78
N GLU A 88 3.73 -2.51 -14.39
CA GLU A 88 4.36 -2.05 -13.17
C GLU A 88 4.97 -0.67 -13.37
N MET A 89 4.68 0.26 -12.47
CA MET A 89 5.23 1.61 -12.49
C MET A 89 5.29 2.23 -11.09
N LEU A 90 5.88 3.41 -10.95
CA LEU A 90 5.82 4.16 -9.69
C LEU A 90 4.36 4.50 -9.37
N PHE A 91 3.99 4.41 -8.11
CA PHE A 91 2.61 4.67 -7.69
C PHE A 91 2.12 6.09 -8.06
N SER A 92 3.04 7.07 -8.10
CA SER A 92 2.77 8.44 -8.56
C SER A 92 2.34 8.51 -10.02
N ASP A 93 2.81 7.59 -10.86
CA ASP A 93 2.64 7.63 -12.31
C ASP A 93 1.38 6.90 -12.78
N VAL A 94 0.79 6.07 -11.90
CA VAL A 94 -0.38 5.25 -12.23
C VAL A 94 -1.55 6.07 -12.75
N MET A 95 -1.88 7.20 -12.12
CA MET A 95 -2.99 8.04 -12.56
C MET A 95 -2.71 8.68 -13.93
N ASP A 96 -1.46 9.09 -14.17
CA ASP A 96 -1.06 9.67 -15.46
C ASP A 96 -1.12 8.64 -16.59
N ALA A 97 -0.67 7.40 -16.35
CA ALA A 97 -0.78 6.30 -17.30
C ALA A 97 -2.24 6.01 -17.69
N VAL A 98 -3.16 6.10 -16.74
CA VAL A 98 -4.60 5.97 -17.04
C VAL A 98 -5.11 7.16 -17.85
N LEU A 99 -4.77 8.38 -17.46
CA LEU A 99 -5.22 9.62 -18.14
C LEU A 99 -4.72 9.70 -19.58
N THR A 100 -3.49 9.30 -19.84
CA THR A 100 -2.89 9.30 -21.19
C THR A 100 -3.35 8.12 -22.07
N GLY A 101 -3.97 7.09 -21.47
CA GLY A 101 -4.41 5.88 -22.18
C GLY A 101 -3.30 4.84 -22.38
N GLU A 102 -2.17 4.99 -21.70
CA GLU A 102 -1.13 3.97 -21.61
C GLU A 102 -1.67 2.71 -20.90
N ALA A 103 -2.49 2.90 -19.85
CA ALA A 103 -3.28 1.86 -19.23
C ALA A 103 -4.78 2.14 -19.34
N ASP A 104 -5.59 1.09 -19.36
CA ASP A 104 -7.05 1.21 -19.40
C ASP A 104 -7.62 1.50 -18.02
N MET A 105 -6.99 0.92 -16.98
CA MET A 105 -7.29 1.09 -15.56
C MET A 105 -6.01 1.23 -14.76
N GLY A 106 -6.12 1.76 -13.54
CA GLY A 106 -5.00 1.87 -12.61
C GLY A 106 -5.38 1.50 -11.19
N VAL A 107 -4.44 0.92 -10.45
CA VAL A 107 -4.60 0.69 -9.02
C VAL A 107 -3.86 1.76 -8.25
N ILE A 108 -4.61 2.65 -7.65
CA ILE A 108 -4.06 3.76 -6.85
C ILE A 108 -4.03 3.41 -5.38
N ILE A 109 -3.01 3.91 -4.71
CA ILE A 109 -2.73 3.72 -3.28
C ILE A 109 -2.43 5.07 -2.62
N HIS A 110 -2.25 5.06 -1.32
CA HIS A 110 -1.87 6.23 -0.53
C HIS A 110 -2.82 7.42 -0.75
N GLU A 111 -2.27 8.62 -0.93
CA GLU A 111 -3.00 9.88 -1.15
C GLU A 111 -3.85 9.89 -2.43
N GLY A 112 -3.49 9.08 -3.43
CA GLY A 112 -4.29 8.94 -4.66
C GLY A 112 -5.75 8.60 -4.40
N ARG A 113 -6.05 7.88 -3.29
CA ARG A 113 -7.42 7.60 -2.86
C ARG A 113 -8.26 8.85 -2.62
N PHE A 114 -7.64 9.97 -2.31
CA PHE A 114 -8.32 11.23 -2.00
C PHE A 114 -8.31 12.23 -3.17
N THR A 115 -7.45 12.02 -4.16
CA THR A 115 -7.18 13.01 -5.22
C THR A 115 -7.61 12.57 -6.62
N TYR A 116 -7.95 11.29 -6.86
CA TYR A 116 -8.28 10.75 -8.19
C TYR A 116 -9.46 11.46 -8.85
N ALA A 117 -10.48 11.83 -8.08
CA ALA A 117 -11.69 12.47 -8.59
C ALA A 117 -11.41 13.90 -9.11
N ASP A 118 -10.54 14.64 -8.42
CA ASP A 118 -10.10 15.99 -8.82
C ASP A 118 -9.28 15.95 -10.12
N ARG A 119 -8.69 14.78 -10.43
CA ARG A 119 -7.98 14.53 -11.69
C ARG A 119 -8.90 14.02 -12.83
N GLY A 120 -10.20 13.92 -12.58
CA GLY A 120 -11.19 13.49 -13.58
C GLY A 120 -11.25 11.97 -13.77
N LEU A 121 -10.70 11.19 -12.85
CA LEU A 121 -10.82 9.73 -12.85
C LEU A 121 -12.08 9.28 -12.10
N VAL A 122 -12.62 8.14 -12.48
CA VAL A 122 -13.75 7.50 -11.82
C VAL A 122 -13.29 6.23 -11.08
N LYS A 123 -13.88 5.97 -9.93
CA LYS A 123 -13.65 4.76 -9.17
C LYS A 123 -14.52 3.62 -9.71
N LEU A 124 -13.89 2.56 -10.18
CA LEU A 124 -14.57 1.34 -10.61
C LEU A 124 -14.80 0.39 -9.43
N LEU A 125 -13.78 0.22 -8.58
CA LEU A 125 -13.83 -0.72 -7.47
C LEU A 125 -13.02 -0.21 -6.28
N ASP A 126 -13.52 -0.39 -5.08
CA ASP A 126 -12.78 -0.25 -3.84
C ASP A 126 -12.34 -1.65 -3.36
N LEU A 127 -11.06 -1.97 -3.54
CA LEU A 127 -10.51 -3.27 -3.16
C LEU A 127 -10.50 -3.49 -1.63
N GLY A 128 -10.46 -2.40 -0.84
CA GLY A 128 -10.58 -2.47 0.60
C GLY A 128 -12.00 -2.89 1.02
N GLN A 129 -13.02 -2.22 0.48
CA GLN A 129 -14.42 -2.58 0.72
C GLN A 129 -14.74 -4.00 0.26
N TRP A 130 -14.22 -4.40 -0.90
CA TRP A 130 -14.36 -5.76 -1.39
C TRP A 130 -13.75 -6.80 -0.43
N TRP A 131 -12.55 -6.54 0.08
CA TRP A 131 -11.86 -7.39 1.05
C TRP A 131 -12.69 -7.52 2.34
N GLU A 132 -13.13 -6.41 2.89
CA GLU A 132 -13.92 -6.36 4.12
C GLU A 132 -15.23 -7.12 3.98
N ALA A 133 -15.94 -6.95 2.86
CA ALA A 133 -17.18 -7.65 2.57
C ALA A 133 -16.99 -9.16 2.37
N THR A 134 -15.84 -9.56 1.81
CA THR A 134 -15.55 -10.96 1.46
C THR A 134 -15.02 -11.74 2.66
N TYR A 135 -14.10 -11.15 3.43
CA TYR A 135 -13.34 -11.86 4.46
C TYR A 135 -13.75 -11.46 5.89
N HIS A 136 -14.55 -10.41 6.06
CA HIS A 136 -14.98 -9.88 7.36
C HIS A 136 -13.82 -9.59 8.32
N ALA A 137 -12.73 -9.06 7.76
CA ALA A 137 -11.47 -8.79 8.45
C ALA A 137 -10.88 -7.44 8.02
N PRO A 138 -10.14 -6.75 8.90
CA PRO A 138 -9.40 -5.55 8.51
C PRO A 138 -8.39 -5.87 7.42
N LEU A 139 -8.15 -4.90 6.52
CA LEU A 139 -7.21 -5.10 5.42
C LEU A 139 -5.77 -4.91 5.90
N PRO A 140 -4.90 -5.93 5.77
CA PRO A 140 -3.49 -5.80 6.06
C PRO A 140 -2.75 -5.24 4.84
N LEU A 141 -2.19 -4.02 4.95
CA LEU A 141 -1.55 -3.32 3.84
C LEU A 141 -0.04 -3.49 3.82
N GLY A 142 0.59 -3.32 4.97
CA GLY A 142 2.03 -3.38 5.09
C GLY A 142 2.47 -3.62 6.53
N ALA A 143 3.72 -4.03 6.70
CA ALA A 143 4.30 -4.30 8.00
C ALA A 143 5.80 -3.98 8.02
N ILE A 144 6.38 -4.00 9.22
CA ILE A 144 7.82 -4.06 9.41
C ILE A 144 8.18 -5.52 9.66
N ALA A 145 9.24 -5.98 9.03
CA ALA A 145 9.75 -7.34 9.18
C ALA A 145 11.23 -7.34 9.57
N VAL A 146 11.62 -8.32 10.39
CA VAL A 146 12.98 -8.55 10.81
C VAL A 146 13.46 -9.88 10.25
N ARG A 147 14.70 -9.92 9.73
CA ARG A 147 15.31 -11.15 9.22
C ARG A 147 15.57 -12.13 10.38
N ARG A 148 15.27 -13.41 10.16
CA ARG A 148 15.28 -14.43 11.22
C ARG A 148 16.67 -14.75 11.80
N ASP A 149 17.75 -14.34 11.14
CA ASP A 149 19.13 -14.45 11.67
C ASP A 149 19.52 -13.30 12.61
N VAL A 150 18.69 -12.26 12.74
CA VAL A 150 18.88 -11.21 13.74
C VAL A 150 18.66 -11.80 15.13
N PRO A 151 19.60 -11.59 16.08
CA PRO A 151 19.45 -12.08 17.44
C PRO A 151 18.12 -11.66 18.07
N VAL A 152 17.44 -12.59 18.73
CA VAL A 152 16.10 -12.38 19.30
C VAL A 152 16.03 -11.16 20.22
N GLU A 153 17.05 -10.97 21.04
CA GLU A 153 17.10 -9.83 21.97
C GLU A 153 17.19 -8.49 21.22
N LEU A 154 17.93 -8.46 20.11
CA LEU A 154 18.00 -7.28 19.25
C LEU A 154 16.66 -7.05 18.54
N ALA A 155 16.03 -8.10 18.02
CA ALA A 155 14.71 -8.00 17.39
C ALA A 155 13.66 -7.44 18.35
N ARG A 156 13.65 -7.90 19.62
CA ARG A 156 12.78 -7.37 20.68
C ARG A 156 13.07 -5.91 21.01
N ALA A 157 14.34 -5.53 21.07
CA ALA A 157 14.72 -4.14 21.33
C ALA A 157 14.26 -3.20 20.17
N ILE A 158 14.39 -3.67 18.93
CA ILE A 158 13.90 -2.92 17.76
C ILE A 158 12.37 -2.78 17.82
N GLU A 159 11.65 -3.85 18.12
CA GLU A 159 10.20 -3.81 18.26
C GLU A 159 9.75 -2.83 19.35
N ALA A 160 10.39 -2.88 20.51
CA ALA A 160 10.12 -1.94 21.61
C ALA A 160 10.38 -0.48 21.20
N ALA A 161 11.42 -0.22 20.43
CA ALA A 161 11.72 1.12 19.91
C ALA A 161 10.67 1.59 18.90
N ILE A 162 10.18 0.72 18.03
CA ILE A 162 9.09 1.03 17.08
C ILE A 162 7.80 1.35 17.85
N THR A 163 7.44 0.51 18.82
CA THR A 163 6.27 0.75 19.69
C THR A 163 6.36 2.10 20.38
N ALA A 164 7.48 2.39 21.03
CA ALA A 164 7.69 3.66 21.71
C ALA A 164 7.63 4.86 20.75
N SER A 165 8.11 4.71 19.51
CA SER A 165 8.02 5.74 18.48
C SER A 165 6.57 6.03 18.06
N VAL A 166 5.76 4.98 17.89
CA VAL A 166 4.33 5.11 17.57
C VAL A 166 3.57 5.77 18.72
N ASP A 167 3.80 5.32 19.95
CA ASP A 167 3.19 5.89 21.15
C ASP A 167 3.56 7.37 21.31
N TYR A 168 4.82 7.73 21.07
CA TYR A 168 5.28 9.10 21.10
C TYR A 168 4.59 9.96 20.04
N ALA A 169 4.47 9.47 18.80
CA ALA A 169 3.80 10.18 17.72
C ALA A 169 2.30 10.42 18.03
N ASN A 170 1.63 9.42 18.60
CA ASN A 170 0.23 9.53 19.03
C ASN A 170 0.04 10.54 20.15
N ALA A 171 0.95 10.58 21.12
CA ALA A 171 0.93 11.54 22.22
C ALA A 171 1.33 12.96 21.77
N ASN A 172 2.11 13.08 20.69
CA ASN A 172 2.68 14.34 20.19
C ASN A 172 2.45 14.52 18.69
N PRO A 173 1.20 14.72 18.20
CA PRO A 173 0.88 14.71 16.76
C PRO A 173 1.62 15.76 15.93
N ARG A 174 2.13 16.82 16.58
CA ARG A 174 2.90 17.89 15.91
C ARG A 174 4.39 17.61 15.79
N ALA A 175 4.90 16.60 16.51
CA ALA A 175 6.34 16.35 16.56
C ALA A 175 6.92 15.90 15.20
N SER A 176 6.12 15.23 14.36
CA SER A 176 6.52 14.76 13.03
C SER A 176 6.04 15.68 11.89
N ALA A 177 5.33 16.79 12.19
CA ALA A 177 4.66 17.58 11.15
C ALA A 177 5.64 18.21 10.13
N GLU A 178 6.80 18.67 10.58
CA GLU A 178 7.82 19.24 9.70
C GLU A 178 8.43 18.16 8.80
N PHE A 179 8.81 17.03 9.36
CA PHE A 179 9.34 15.89 8.62
C PHE A 179 8.33 15.37 7.58
N ILE A 180 7.04 15.25 7.97
CA ILE A 180 5.98 14.84 7.04
C ILE A 180 5.88 15.83 5.88
N ARG A 181 5.86 17.12 6.14
CA ARG A 181 5.76 18.16 5.10
C ARG A 181 6.94 18.16 4.14
N GLU A 182 8.15 17.86 4.61
CA GLU A 182 9.35 17.78 3.78
C GLU A 182 9.40 16.52 2.89
N HIS A 183 8.72 15.43 3.29
CA HIS A 183 8.83 14.12 2.64
C HIS A 183 7.52 13.62 2.02
N ALA A 184 6.39 14.27 2.27
CA ALA A 184 5.13 13.93 1.63
C ALA A 184 5.15 14.36 0.15
N GLN A 185 4.65 13.51 -0.74
CA GLN A 185 4.47 13.85 -2.15
C GLN A 185 3.28 14.79 -2.35
N GLU A 186 2.22 14.61 -1.55
CA GLU A 186 1.07 15.49 -1.51
C GLU A 186 1.22 16.49 -0.35
N LEU A 187 1.21 17.78 -0.68
CA LEU A 187 1.46 18.86 0.29
C LEU A 187 0.18 19.49 0.86
N ALA A 188 -1.00 19.17 0.32
CA ALA A 188 -2.26 19.66 0.85
C ALA A 188 -2.49 19.10 2.27
N GLU A 189 -2.60 19.98 3.26
CA GLU A 189 -2.73 19.61 4.67
C GLU A 189 -3.99 18.74 4.92
N SER A 190 -5.08 19.00 4.20
CA SER A 190 -6.31 18.22 4.27
C SER A 190 -6.10 16.77 3.81
N VAL A 191 -5.33 16.55 2.74
CA VAL A 191 -5.01 15.21 2.20
C VAL A 191 -4.06 14.47 3.13
N THR A 192 -3.02 15.15 3.61
CA THR A 192 -2.08 14.59 4.60
C THR A 192 -2.79 14.16 5.88
N SER A 193 -3.68 15.01 6.41
CA SER A 193 -4.47 14.70 7.62
C SER A 193 -5.42 13.52 7.39
N ALA A 194 -6.09 13.45 6.22
CA ALA A 194 -6.94 12.33 5.86
C ALA A 194 -6.15 11.02 5.74
N HIS A 195 -4.96 11.09 5.12
CA HIS A 195 -4.06 9.95 5.00
C HIS A 195 -3.64 9.40 6.38
N ILE A 196 -3.13 10.26 7.26
CA ILE A 196 -2.73 9.86 8.62
C ILE A 196 -3.91 9.20 9.35
N LYS A 197 -5.08 9.83 9.34
CA LYS A 197 -6.27 9.29 10.02
C LYS A 197 -6.72 7.93 9.49
N THR A 198 -6.46 7.63 8.22
CA THR A 198 -6.92 6.40 7.56
C THR A 198 -5.93 5.25 7.72
N PHE A 199 -4.61 5.54 7.76
CA PHE A 199 -3.56 4.52 7.64
C PHE A 199 -2.63 4.42 8.85
N VAL A 200 -2.72 5.36 9.78
CA VAL A 200 -1.97 5.40 11.03
C VAL A 200 -2.91 5.43 12.22
#